data_25c385f0fe16f697ecb99b0b71b530df
#
_entry.id   25c385f0fe16f697ecb99b0b71b530df
#
_cell.length_a   1.000
_cell.length_b   1.000
_cell.length_c   1.000
_cell.angle_alpha   90.00
_cell.angle_beta   90.00
_cell.angle_gamma   90.00
#
_symmetry.space_group_name_H-M   'P 1'
#
loop_
_entity.id
_entity.type
_entity.pdbx_description
1 polymer ?
#
loop_
_entity_poly.entity_id
_entity_poly.type
_entity_poly.pdbx_seq_one_letter_code
_entity_poly.pdbx_strand_id
1 'polypeptide(L)'
;DIAEAMHIPPEDFRWYAAFHDEGGHPHVHMMAWSKTPGQAYLNRDGIRKIKSVLTNQIFQQELLHIYEDKSQSRDELVRETRSAMLALAQKMQNSACEHPEAEQMIWELARELGSVKGKKSYGYLPKHLKQKIDAIVDQMELLPSVDECYGRWWKLQCRLNDFYAEKERQSPPLSQQKEFRQIKNAVLQVAEQVRQNKITFEDAGAEQDAEQNATCNVPYPANAWYAMANDESMSLEERDEAAKQLETLADRGDRHAQYLTGLLYRDGGLLIPDAGKARHYLELAARQDHAAAQYA
;
A
#
# COMPACT_ATOMS: atom_id res chain seq x y z
N ASP A 1 -0.80 10.33 -20.62
CA ASP A 1 -0.73 9.71 -21.95
C ASP A 1 0.60 9.92 -22.63
N ILE A 2 0.87 9.18 -23.76
CA ILE A 2 2.15 9.27 -24.49
C ILE A 2 2.43 10.69 -24.97
N ALA A 3 1.43 11.36 -25.58
CA ALA A 3 1.53 12.75 -26.04
C ALA A 3 1.97 13.69 -24.90
N GLU A 4 1.33 13.59 -23.75
CA GLU A 4 1.63 14.39 -22.57
C GLU A 4 3.03 14.10 -22.03
N ALA A 5 3.44 12.83 -21.97
CA ALA A 5 4.78 12.44 -21.55
C ALA A 5 5.90 12.92 -22.48
N MET A 6 5.56 13.12 -23.76
CA MET A 6 6.44 13.67 -24.79
C MET A 6 6.31 15.20 -24.94
N HIS A 7 5.49 15.85 -24.10
CA HIS A 7 5.20 17.29 -24.16
C HIS A 7 4.68 17.76 -25.54
N ILE A 8 3.85 16.93 -26.19
CA ILE A 8 3.24 17.23 -27.49
C ILE A 8 1.79 17.60 -27.25
N PRO A 9 1.29 18.76 -27.74
CA PRO A 9 -0.12 19.07 -27.74
C PRO A 9 -0.93 17.98 -28.46
N PRO A 10 -2.13 17.61 -27.98
CA PRO A 10 -2.91 16.53 -28.58
C PRO A 10 -3.19 16.70 -30.08
N GLU A 11 -3.41 17.95 -30.53
CA GLU A 11 -3.65 18.32 -31.93
C GLU A 11 -2.44 18.09 -32.83
N ASP A 12 -1.23 18.15 -32.28
CA ASP A 12 0.03 17.95 -33.00
C ASP A 12 0.56 16.52 -32.89
N PHE A 13 0.01 15.71 -32.02
CA PHE A 13 0.47 14.35 -31.78
C PHE A 13 0.11 13.44 -32.97
N ARG A 14 1.12 12.77 -33.50
CA ARG A 14 0.99 11.76 -34.56
C ARG A 14 1.69 10.49 -34.12
N TRP A 15 1.10 9.36 -34.47
CA TRP A 15 1.69 8.08 -34.17
C TRP A 15 1.36 7.03 -35.24
N TYR A 16 2.20 6.03 -35.33
CA TYR A 16 2.00 4.83 -36.12
C TYR A 16 2.47 3.63 -35.30
N ALA A 17 1.72 2.53 -35.35
CA ALA A 17 2.07 1.29 -34.68
C ALA A 17 1.94 0.11 -35.64
N ALA A 18 2.88 -0.84 -35.55
CA ALA A 18 2.88 -2.09 -36.26
C ALA A 18 2.94 -3.25 -35.28
N PHE A 19 2.01 -4.18 -35.39
CA PHE A 19 2.03 -5.43 -34.63
C PHE A 19 2.88 -6.47 -35.34
N HIS A 20 3.74 -7.15 -34.58
CA HIS A 20 4.58 -8.22 -35.04
C HIS A 20 4.33 -9.47 -34.20
N ASP A 21 4.13 -10.61 -34.85
CA ASP A 21 3.93 -11.91 -34.21
C ASP A 21 4.92 -12.94 -34.78
N GLU A 22 6.16 -12.54 -34.98
CA GLU A 22 7.20 -13.42 -35.50
C GLU A 22 7.93 -14.14 -34.34
N GLY A 23 8.07 -15.45 -34.45
CA GLY A 23 8.87 -16.27 -33.52
C GLY A 23 8.21 -16.50 -32.14
N GLY A 24 6.89 -16.35 -32.01
CA GLY A 24 6.18 -16.59 -30.73
C GLY A 24 6.39 -15.50 -29.67
N HIS A 25 6.83 -14.33 -30.09
CA HIS A 25 7.00 -13.16 -29.23
C HIS A 25 6.18 -11.98 -29.77
N PRO A 26 4.85 -11.96 -29.57
CA PRO A 26 4.00 -10.88 -30.06
C PRO A 26 4.41 -9.54 -29.41
N HIS A 27 4.65 -8.54 -30.25
CA HIS A 27 5.03 -7.20 -29.79
C HIS A 27 4.60 -6.12 -30.78
N VAL A 28 4.57 -4.90 -30.29
CA VAL A 28 4.18 -3.72 -31.07
C VAL A 28 5.34 -2.73 -31.14
N HIS A 29 5.73 -2.38 -32.35
CA HIS A 29 6.59 -1.24 -32.59
C HIS A 29 5.75 0.01 -32.76
N MET A 30 6.04 1.05 -32.00
CA MET A 30 5.32 2.34 -32.07
C MET A 30 6.31 3.45 -32.35
N MET A 31 5.97 4.30 -33.34
CA MET A 31 6.62 5.58 -33.57
C MET A 31 5.63 6.70 -33.21
N ALA A 32 6.11 7.68 -32.44
CA ALA A 32 5.33 8.85 -32.08
C ALA A 32 6.15 10.12 -32.32
N TRP A 33 5.48 11.15 -32.86
CA TRP A 33 6.15 12.42 -33.17
C TRP A 33 5.17 13.60 -33.12
N SER A 34 5.70 14.82 -33.11
CA SER A 34 4.91 16.03 -33.28
C SER A 34 4.85 16.46 -34.75
N LYS A 35 3.70 16.96 -35.17
CA LYS A 35 3.54 17.64 -36.46
C LYS A 35 4.36 18.95 -36.51
N THR A 36 4.55 19.61 -35.36
CA THR A 36 5.30 20.85 -35.23
C THR A 36 6.76 20.57 -34.89
N PRO A 37 7.75 21.03 -35.66
CA PRO A 37 9.17 20.85 -35.35
C PRO A 37 9.55 21.50 -34.02
N GLY A 38 10.49 20.88 -33.30
CA GLY A 38 11.00 21.36 -32.00
C GLY A 38 10.17 20.98 -30.78
N GLN A 39 9.04 20.34 -30.98
CA GLN A 39 8.30 19.64 -29.95
C GLN A 39 8.81 18.20 -29.83
N ALA A 40 8.19 17.40 -28.95
CA ALA A 40 8.55 15.99 -28.73
C ALA A 40 9.84 15.79 -27.91
N TYR A 41 9.83 16.29 -26.70
CA TYR A 41 10.91 16.04 -25.75
C TYR A 41 10.53 14.91 -24.79
N LEU A 42 11.31 13.81 -24.80
CA LEU A 42 11.10 12.67 -23.92
C LEU A 42 12.28 12.52 -22.94
N ASN A 43 12.03 12.76 -21.69
CA ASN A 43 12.98 12.55 -20.59
C ASN A 43 12.77 11.21 -19.89
N ARG A 44 13.62 10.89 -18.89
CA ARG A 44 13.52 9.64 -18.12
C ARG A 44 12.18 9.52 -17.36
N ASP A 45 11.63 10.62 -16.90
CA ASP A 45 10.35 10.63 -16.18
C ASP A 45 9.18 10.40 -17.14
N GLY A 46 9.23 10.97 -18.34
CA GLY A 46 8.28 10.68 -19.42
C GLY A 46 8.28 9.21 -19.82
N ILE A 47 9.48 8.58 -19.93
CA ILE A 47 9.59 7.13 -20.20
C ILE A 47 8.96 6.32 -19.08
N ARG A 48 9.22 6.67 -17.81
CA ARG A 48 8.60 6.01 -16.66
C ARG A 48 7.08 6.16 -16.66
N LYS A 49 6.58 7.36 -16.95
CA LYS A 49 5.14 7.63 -17.06
C LYS A 49 4.48 6.78 -18.15
N ILE A 50 5.07 6.73 -19.35
CA ILE A 50 4.55 5.89 -20.46
C ILE A 50 4.52 4.42 -20.05
N LYS A 51 5.62 3.89 -19.50
CA LYS A 51 5.67 2.50 -19.02
C LYS A 51 4.60 2.22 -17.98
N SER A 52 4.46 3.07 -16.97
CA SER A 52 3.48 2.91 -15.90
C SER A 52 2.05 2.91 -16.44
N VAL A 53 1.71 3.85 -17.29
CA VAL A 53 0.35 3.93 -17.89
C VAL A 53 0.05 2.71 -18.75
N LEU A 54 0.97 2.31 -19.62
CA LEU A 54 0.77 1.12 -20.46
C LEU A 54 0.66 -0.15 -19.64
N THR A 55 1.53 -0.33 -18.64
CA THR A 55 1.48 -1.50 -17.75
C THR A 55 0.13 -1.56 -17.02
N ASN A 56 -0.32 -0.45 -16.47
CA ASN A 56 -1.60 -0.39 -15.76
C ASN A 56 -2.80 -0.66 -16.67
N GLN A 57 -2.77 -0.21 -17.92
CA GLN A 57 -3.87 -0.43 -18.87
C GLN A 57 -3.89 -1.86 -19.43
N ILE A 58 -2.71 -2.42 -19.74
CA ILE A 58 -2.62 -3.75 -20.37
C ILE A 58 -2.84 -4.86 -19.33
N PHE A 59 -2.30 -4.71 -18.12
CA PHE A 59 -2.29 -5.74 -17.07
C PHE A 59 -3.19 -5.38 -15.89
N GLN A 60 -4.20 -4.55 -16.09
CA GLN A 60 -5.05 -4.03 -15.03
C GLN A 60 -5.64 -5.13 -14.14
N GLN A 61 -6.23 -6.17 -14.73
CA GLN A 61 -6.84 -7.26 -13.97
C GLN A 61 -5.80 -8.08 -13.21
N GLU A 62 -4.68 -8.43 -13.84
CA GLU A 62 -3.61 -9.17 -13.18
C GLU A 62 -2.99 -8.38 -12.03
N LEU A 63 -2.79 -7.07 -12.24
CA LEU A 63 -2.29 -6.18 -11.20
C LEU A 63 -3.25 -6.09 -10.03
N LEU A 64 -4.56 -5.99 -10.27
CA LEU A 64 -5.57 -5.98 -9.20
C LEU A 64 -5.47 -7.22 -8.33
N HIS A 65 -5.45 -8.42 -8.92
CA HIS A 65 -5.30 -9.66 -8.16
C HIS A 65 -3.99 -9.70 -7.36
N ILE A 66 -2.88 -9.28 -7.95
CA ILE A 66 -1.60 -9.25 -7.24
C ILE A 66 -1.64 -8.24 -6.07
N TYR A 67 -2.29 -7.09 -6.23
CA TYR A 67 -2.45 -6.10 -5.15
C TYR A 67 -3.33 -6.62 -4.02
N GLU A 68 -4.43 -7.32 -4.34
CA GLU A 68 -5.30 -7.97 -3.35
C GLU A 68 -4.54 -9.03 -2.57
N ASP A 69 -3.89 -9.97 -3.28
CA ASP A 69 -3.07 -11.01 -2.67
C ASP A 69 -1.95 -10.41 -1.78
N LYS A 70 -1.31 -9.35 -2.26
CA LYS A 70 -0.26 -8.65 -1.52
C LYS A 70 -0.82 -7.98 -0.26
N SER A 71 -2.00 -7.37 -0.35
CA SER A 71 -2.65 -6.76 0.80
C SER A 71 -3.02 -7.81 1.85
N GLN A 72 -3.62 -8.93 1.44
CA GLN A 72 -3.94 -10.04 2.33
C GLN A 72 -2.68 -10.64 2.97
N SER A 73 -1.64 -10.88 2.17
CA SER A 73 -0.35 -11.41 2.67
C SER A 73 0.34 -10.43 3.63
N ARG A 74 0.21 -9.11 3.41
CA ARG A 74 0.69 -8.09 4.36
C ARG A 74 -0.04 -8.19 5.70
N ASP A 75 -1.36 -8.27 5.67
CA ASP A 75 -2.17 -8.31 6.88
C ASP A 75 -1.95 -9.62 7.65
N GLU A 76 -1.75 -10.73 6.95
CA GLU A 76 -1.36 -12.01 7.54
C GLU A 76 0.00 -11.91 8.22
N LEU A 77 1.00 -11.33 7.57
CA LEU A 77 2.33 -11.12 8.14
C LEU A 77 2.29 -10.24 9.41
N VAL A 78 1.52 -9.15 9.38
CA VAL A 78 1.35 -8.29 10.55
C VAL A 78 0.71 -9.05 11.70
N ARG A 79 -0.37 -9.82 11.43
CA ARG A 79 -1.06 -10.62 12.43
C ARG A 79 -0.15 -11.71 13.01
N GLU A 80 0.57 -12.43 12.15
CA GLU A 80 1.47 -13.51 12.58
C GLU A 80 2.62 -12.98 13.44
N THR A 81 3.26 -11.89 12.99
CA THR A 81 4.35 -11.28 13.75
C THR A 81 3.87 -10.76 15.11
N ARG A 82 2.66 -10.19 15.16
CA ARG A 82 2.03 -9.71 16.40
C ARG A 82 1.75 -10.87 17.35
N SER A 83 1.20 -11.97 16.83
CA SER A 83 0.93 -13.19 17.59
C SER A 83 2.21 -13.80 18.16
N ALA A 84 3.26 -13.90 17.34
CA ALA A 84 4.56 -14.40 17.76
C ALA A 84 5.19 -13.54 18.87
N MET A 85 5.11 -12.21 18.75
CA MET A 85 5.60 -11.30 19.79
C MET A 85 4.83 -11.44 21.10
N LEU A 86 3.49 -11.58 21.06
CA LEU A 86 2.68 -11.78 22.26
C LEU A 86 2.99 -13.12 22.93
N ALA A 87 3.13 -14.19 22.14
CA ALA A 87 3.52 -15.49 22.63
C ALA A 87 4.91 -15.46 23.31
N LEU A 88 5.86 -14.74 22.70
CA LEU A 88 7.19 -14.54 23.28
C LEU A 88 7.10 -13.78 24.62
N ALA A 89 6.36 -12.69 24.68
CA ALA A 89 6.19 -11.92 25.90
C ALA A 89 5.52 -12.71 27.03
N GLN A 90 4.56 -13.59 26.72
CA GLN A 90 3.95 -14.49 27.72
C GLN A 90 4.94 -15.54 28.23
N LYS A 91 5.76 -16.11 27.35
CA LYS A 91 6.82 -17.03 27.75
C LYS A 91 7.83 -16.36 28.67
N MET A 92 8.20 -15.11 28.39
CA MET A 92 9.06 -14.30 29.28
C MET A 92 8.48 -14.18 30.70
N GLN A 93 7.15 -14.03 30.85
CA GLN A 93 6.52 -13.98 32.18
C GLN A 93 6.54 -15.33 32.90
N ASN A 94 6.47 -16.43 32.15
CA ASN A 94 6.46 -17.79 32.69
C ASN A 94 7.87 -18.39 32.89
N SER A 95 8.92 -17.57 32.76
CA SER A 95 10.33 -17.96 32.91
C SER A 95 10.79 -19.02 31.89
N ALA A 96 10.11 -19.19 30.78
CA ALA A 96 10.52 -20.06 29.68
C ALA A 96 11.31 -19.24 28.66
N CYS A 97 12.61 -19.46 28.56
CA CYS A 97 13.49 -18.71 27.65
C CYS A 97 13.73 -19.53 26.37
N GLU A 98 13.05 -19.21 25.30
CA GLU A 98 13.22 -19.87 23.98
C GLU A 98 14.04 -19.03 23.00
N HIS A 99 13.93 -17.69 23.10
CA HIS A 99 14.62 -16.74 22.24
C HIS A 99 15.32 -15.65 23.06
N PRO A 100 16.44 -15.98 23.71
CA PRO A 100 17.09 -15.13 24.73
C PRO A 100 17.45 -13.73 24.15
N GLU A 101 17.89 -13.65 22.91
CA GLU A 101 18.27 -12.38 22.29
C GLU A 101 17.07 -11.46 22.10
N ALA A 102 15.97 -11.96 21.53
CA ALA A 102 14.76 -11.17 21.30
C ALA A 102 14.11 -10.76 22.65
N GLU A 103 14.08 -11.66 23.62
CA GLU A 103 13.55 -11.42 24.97
C GLU A 103 14.34 -10.31 25.68
N GLN A 104 15.68 -10.38 25.63
CA GLN A 104 16.53 -9.37 26.22
C GLN A 104 16.31 -8.00 25.56
N MET A 105 16.21 -7.93 24.22
CA MET A 105 15.96 -6.69 23.50
C MET A 105 14.61 -6.07 23.87
N ILE A 106 13.56 -6.88 24.01
CA ILE A 106 12.22 -6.41 24.43
C ILE A 106 12.28 -5.85 25.87
N TRP A 107 13.00 -6.52 26.77
CA TRP A 107 13.18 -6.07 28.14
C TRP A 107 13.94 -4.74 28.25
N GLU A 108 15.01 -4.59 27.49
CA GLU A 108 15.76 -3.34 27.41
C GLU A 108 14.91 -2.21 26.86
N LEU A 109 14.15 -2.47 25.78
CA LEU A 109 13.22 -1.49 25.22
C LEU A 109 12.15 -1.09 26.23
N ALA A 110 11.54 -2.05 26.93
CA ALA A 110 10.53 -1.81 27.97
C ALA A 110 11.04 -0.89 29.06
N ARG A 111 12.28 -1.12 29.54
CA ARG A 111 12.92 -0.29 30.55
C ARG A 111 13.16 1.14 30.06
N GLU A 112 13.65 1.32 28.84
CA GLU A 112 13.93 2.64 28.27
C GLU A 112 12.66 3.43 27.94
N LEU A 113 11.58 2.77 27.53
CA LEU A 113 10.27 3.40 27.30
C LEU A 113 9.69 4.05 28.56
N GLY A 114 10.11 3.64 29.76
CA GLY A 114 9.73 4.26 31.01
C GLY A 114 10.19 5.72 31.15
N SER A 115 11.28 6.08 30.50
CA SER A 115 11.84 7.44 30.51
C SER A 115 11.27 8.37 29.43
N VAL A 116 10.56 7.80 28.44
CA VAL A 116 10.01 8.57 27.31
C VAL A 116 8.74 9.31 27.72
N LYS A 117 8.78 10.64 27.61
CA LYS A 117 7.61 11.51 27.82
C LYS A 117 6.91 11.78 26.48
N GLY A 118 5.58 11.67 26.45
CA GLY A 118 4.75 11.98 25.28
C GLY A 118 4.23 10.75 24.53
N LYS A 119 3.83 10.95 23.26
CA LYS A 119 3.21 9.90 22.44
C LYS A 119 4.22 8.79 22.09
N LYS A 120 3.95 7.57 22.53
CA LYS A 120 4.78 6.39 22.30
C LYS A 120 4.36 5.70 20.99
N SER A 121 4.70 6.32 19.87
CA SER A 121 4.54 5.74 18.53
C SER A 121 5.86 5.82 17.80
N TYR A 122 6.18 4.81 16.97
CA TYR A 122 7.47 4.68 16.29
C TYR A 122 7.96 5.97 15.62
N GLY A 123 7.03 6.73 14.97
CA GLY A 123 7.38 7.97 14.28
C GLY A 123 8.00 9.06 15.18
N TYR A 124 7.56 9.13 16.44
CA TYR A 124 7.93 10.19 17.40
C TYR A 124 9.08 9.81 18.33
N LEU A 125 9.58 8.58 18.26
CA LEU A 125 10.65 8.12 19.12
C LEU A 125 12.03 8.64 18.70
N PRO A 126 12.96 8.77 19.66
CA PRO A 126 14.36 9.05 19.39
C PRO A 126 15.01 7.96 18.51
N LYS A 127 16.06 8.34 17.77
CA LYS A 127 16.73 7.45 16.80
C LYS A 127 17.22 6.13 17.43
N HIS A 128 17.79 6.18 18.66
CA HIS A 128 18.29 4.99 19.33
C HIS A 128 17.20 3.97 19.65
N LEU A 129 15.99 4.43 20.05
CA LEU A 129 14.85 3.54 20.29
C LEU A 129 14.30 2.96 18.98
N LYS A 130 14.26 3.75 17.90
CA LYS A 130 13.91 3.24 16.57
C LYS A 130 14.82 2.12 16.13
N GLN A 131 16.14 2.26 16.33
CA GLN A 131 17.11 1.23 15.99
C GLN A 131 16.90 -0.05 16.82
N LYS A 132 16.55 0.05 18.10
CA LYS A 132 16.22 -1.13 18.92
C LYS A 132 14.95 -1.82 18.44
N ILE A 133 13.91 -1.05 18.10
CA ILE A 133 12.67 -1.60 17.55
C ILE A 133 12.95 -2.30 16.22
N ASP A 134 13.72 -1.67 15.34
CA ASP A 134 14.09 -2.24 14.04
C ASP A 134 14.86 -3.56 14.24
N ALA A 135 15.80 -3.62 15.18
CA ALA A 135 16.52 -4.84 15.51
C ALA A 135 15.60 -5.95 16.06
N ILE A 136 14.60 -5.61 16.89
CA ILE A 136 13.60 -6.58 17.37
C ILE A 136 12.77 -7.12 16.21
N VAL A 137 12.33 -6.25 15.28
CA VAL A 137 11.59 -6.67 14.09
C VAL A 137 12.40 -7.64 13.23
N ASP A 138 13.70 -7.36 13.05
CA ASP A 138 14.59 -8.24 12.28
C ASP A 138 14.84 -9.57 13.00
N GLN A 139 14.84 -9.60 14.34
CA GLN A 139 14.84 -10.86 15.10
C GLN A 139 13.54 -11.65 14.96
N MET A 140 12.40 -10.97 14.89
CA MET A 140 11.11 -11.64 14.62
C MET A 140 11.06 -12.26 13.23
N GLU A 141 11.70 -11.65 12.22
CA GLU A 141 11.83 -12.21 10.88
C GLU A 141 12.48 -13.60 10.86
N LEU A 142 13.39 -13.88 11.81
CA LEU A 142 14.05 -15.19 11.91
C LEU A 142 13.11 -16.30 12.40
N LEU A 143 11.94 -15.99 12.91
CA LEU A 143 10.95 -17.00 13.31
C LEU A 143 10.35 -17.67 12.06
N PRO A 144 10.29 -19.01 11.99
CA PRO A 144 9.86 -19.72 10.78
C PRO A 144 8.50 -19.28 10.24
N SER A 145 7.53 -19.01 11.12
CA SER A 145 6.20 -18.55 10.71
C SER A 145 6.21 -17.14 10.11
N VAL A 146 7.04 -16.26 10.65
CA VAL A 146 7.18 -14.87 10.17
C VAL A 146 7.97 -14.86 8.86
N ASP A 147 9.07 -15.60 8.76
CA ASP A 147 9.89 -15.73 7.55
C ASP A 147 9.06 -16.27 6.38
N GLU A 148 8.25 -17.31 6.60
CA GLU A 148 7.36 -17.86 5.59
C GLU A 148 6.34 -16.80 5.08
N CYS A 149 5.69 -16.06 6.00
CA CYS A 149 4.75 -15.00 5.65
C CYS A 149 5.43 -13.86 4.89
N TYR A 150 6.63 -13.45 5.34
CA TYR A 150 7.40 -12.42 4.66
C TYR A 150 7.86 -12.87 3.28
N GLY A 151 8.31 -14.12 3.14
CA GLY A 151 8.68 -14.69 1.85
C GLY A 151 7.52 -14.75 0.85
N ARG A 152 6.29 -15.05 1.31
CA ARG A 152 5.08 -15.00 0.46
C ARG A 152 4.80 -13.58 -0.02
N TRP A 153 4.81 -12.61 0.88
CA TRP A 153 4.61 -11.22 0.54
C TRP A 153 5.69 -10.69 -0.42
N TRP A 154 6.95 -11.05 -0.18
CA TRP A 154 8.07 -10.64 -1.03
C TRP A 154 7.97 -11.19 -2.45
N LYS A 155 7.51 -12.43 -2.62
CA LYS A 155 7.25 -13.01 -3.95
C LYS A 155 6.22 -12.20 -4.74
N LEU A 156 5.17 -11.73 -4.08
CA LEU A 156 4.16 -10.86 -4.70
C LEU A 156 4.74 -9.48 -5.05
N GLN A 157 5.60 -8.93 -4.18
CA GLN A 157 6.33 -7.69 -4.48
C GLN A 157 7.24 -7.86 -5.69
N CYS A 158 7.97 -8.97 -5.80
CA CYS A 158 8.80 -9.25 -6.97
C CYS A 158 7.96 -9.37 -8.26
N ARG A 159 6.81 -10.03 -8.21
CA ARG A 159 5.89 -10.09 -9.35
C ARG A 159 5.43 -8.70 -9.79
N LEU A 160 5.12 -7.81 -8.87
CA LEU A 160 4.79 -6.42 -9.19
C LEU A 160 5.98 -5.70 -9.83
N ASN A 161 7.18 -5.85 -9.25
CA ASN A 161 8.40 -5.22 -9.77
C ASN A 161 8.72 -5.70 -11.19
N ASP A 162 8.42 -6.96 -11.54
CA ASP A 162 8.63 -7.50 -12.88
C ASP A 162 7.79 -6.76 -13.94
N PHE A 163 6.55 -6.36 -13.61
CA PHE A 163 5.72 -5.55 -14.51
C PHE A 163 6.33 -4.16 -14.80
N TYR A 164 7.07 -3.61 -13.84
CA TYR A 164 7.71 -2.29 -13.98
C TYR A 164 9.18 -2.37 -14.40
N ALA A 165 9.69 -3.58 -14.68
CA ALA A 165 11.09 -3.86 -15.00
C ALA A 165 12.08 -3.42 -13.90
N GLU A 166 11.66 -3.40 -12.65
CA GLU A 166 12.50 -3.16 -11.49
C GLU A 166 13.08 -4.49 -11.00
N LYS A 167 14.42 -4.58 -10.97
CA LYS A 167 15.13 -5.83 -10.61
C LYS A 167 15.65 -5.77 -9.19
N GLU A 168 14.79 -5.80 -8.20
CA GLU A 168 15.20 -6.13 -6.84
C GLU A 168 15.15 -7.64 -6.63
N ARG A 169 16.29 -8.27 -6.40
CA ARG A 169 16.41 -9.73 -6.27
C ARG A 169 16.58 -10.22 -4.85
N GLN A 170 16.89 -9.35 -3.90
CA GLN A 170 17.09 -9.70 -2.50
C GLN A 170 16.05 -8.99 -1.64
N SER A 171 15.41 -9.73 -0.75
CA SER A 171 14.51 -9.13 0.24
C SER A 171 15.32 -8.27 1.20
N PRO A 172 15.03 -6.98 1.34
CA PRO A 172 15.60 -6.20 2.43
C PRO A 172 15.04 -6.70 3.77
N PRO A 173 15.74 -6.44 4.90
CA PRO A 173 15.21 -6.78 6.21
C PRO A 173 13.81 -6.23 6.44
N LEU A 174 12.98 -6.96 7.18
CA LEU A 174 11.58 -6.60 7.44
C LEU A 174 11.46 -5.20 8.05
N SER A 175 12.41 -4.82 8.90
CA SER A 175 12.46 -3.48 9.51
C SER A 175 12.63 -2.35 8.51
N GLN A 176 13.22 -2.59 7.35
CA GLN A 176 13.44 -1.57 6.31
C GLN A 176 12.22 -1.36 5.42
N GLN A 177 11.24 -2.25 5.47
CA GLN A 177 10.02 -2.14 4.69
C GLN A 177 9.08 -1.11 5.30
N LYS A 178 8.77 -0.08 4.52
CA LYS A 178 7.89 1.02 4.97
C LYS A 178 6.46 0.56 5.22
N GLU A 179 6.02 -0.48 4.53
CA GLU A 179 4.66 -1.03 4.61
C GLU A 179 4.35 -1.69 5.96
N PHE A 180 5.40 -2.11 6.73
CA PHE A 180 5.25 -2.79 8.01
C PHE A 180 5.47 -1.91 9.25
N ARG A 181 5.15 -0.62 9.15
CA ARG A 181 5.20 0.29 10.30
C ARG A 181 4.30 -0.17 11.45
N GLN A 182 3.21 -0.88 11.14
CA GLN A 182 2.33 -1.47 12.15
C GLN A 182 3.04 -2.50 13.02
N ILE A 183 3.95 -3.31 12.45
CA ILE A 183 4.77 -4.26 13.22
C ILE A 183 5.66 -3.52 14.23
N LYS A 184 6.24 -2.38 13.84
CA LYS A 184 7.08 -1.56 14.74
C LYS A 184 6.26 -0.97 15.89
N ASN A 185 5.02 -0.55 15.64
CA ASN A 185 4.13 -0.11 16.70
C ASN A 185 3.67 -1.29 17.59
N ALA A 186 3.48 -2.49 17.04
CA ALA A 186 3.17 -3.67 17.83
C ALA A 186 4.32 -4.04 18.79
N VAL A 187 5.58 -3.91 18.36
CA VAL A 187 6.75 -4.06 19.26
C VAL A 187 6.65 -3.09 20.45
N LEU A 188 6.27 -1.83 20.19
CA LEU A 188 6.09 -0.84 21.25
C LEU A 188 4.97 -1.21 22.23
N GLN A 189 3.84 -1.69 21.72
CA GLN A 189 2.71 -2.12 22.55
C GLN A 189 3.13 -3.28 23.43
N VAL A 190 3.80 -4.30 22.87
CA VAL A 190 4.28 -5.45 23.63
C VAL A 190 5.32 -5.04 24.69
N ALA A 191 6.29 -4.20 24.34
CA ALA A 191 7.27 -3.69 25.30
C ALA A 191 6.61 -2.89 26.44
N GLU A 192 5.57 -2.11 26.16
CA GLU A 192 4.83 -1.40 27.19
C GLU A 192 4.00 -2.33 28.08
N GLN A 193 3.41 -3.40 27.52
CA GLN A 193 2.72 -4.45 28.28
C GLN A 193 3.68 -5.19 29.20
N VAL A 194 4.86 -5.55 28.72
CA VAL A 194 5.94 -6.15 29.54
C VAL A 194 6.33 -5.22 30.68
N ARG A 195 6.47 -3.91 30.40
CA ARG A 195 6.79 -2.89 31.41
C ARG A 195 5.72 -2.77 32.49
N GLN A 196 4.44 -2.87 32.10
CA GLN A 196 3.29 -2.73 33.02
C GLN A 196 2.94 -4.05 33.72
N ASN A 197 3.58 -5.14 33.39
CA ASN A 197 3.24 -6.49 33.84
C ASN A 197 1.79 -6.91 33.49
N LYS A 198 1.26 -6.35 32.39
CA LYS A 198 -0.10 -6.59 31.90
C LYS A 198 -0.02 -7.22 30.50
N ILE A 199 -0.06 -8.54 30.45
CA ILE A 199 -0.22 -9.24 29.17
C ILE A 199 -1.58 -9.92 29.19
N THR A 200 -2.53 -9.37 28.46
CA THR A 200 -3.88 -9.95 28.27
C THR A 200 -4.13 -10.21 26.79
N PHE A 201 -4.79 -11.32 26.49
CA PHE A 201 -5.10 -11.77 25.12
C PHE A 201 -6.22 -10.99 24.43
N GLU A 202 -6.88 -10.04 25.11
CA GLU A 202 -8.13 -9.44 24.64
C GLU A 202 -7.97 -8.34 23.58
N ASP A 203 -6.75 -7.87 23.28
CA ASP A 203 -6.54 -6.74 22.36
C ASP A 203 -6.03 -7.14 20.96
N ALA A 204 -6.18 -8.39 20.55
CA ALA A 204 -5.78 -8.81 19.20
C ALA A 204 -6.72 -8.32 18.08
N GLY A 205 -7.78 -7.60 18.41
CA GLY A 205 -8.88 -7.32 17.49
C GLY A 205 -9.28 -5.87 17.24
N ALA A 206 -8.76 -4.91 17.96
CA ALA A 206 -9.28 -3.55 17.83
C ALA A 206 -8.23 -2.48 18.07
N GLU A 207 -7.56 -2.08 17.04
CA GLU A 207 -7.18 -0.69 16.76
C GLU A 207 -6.63 -0.63 15.34
N GLN A 208 -7.54 -0.34 14.40
CA GLN A 208 -7.18 0.17 13.10
C GLN A 208 -6.60 1.57 13.30
N ASP A 209 -5.29 1.64 13.50
CA ASP A 209 -4.59 2.92 13.44
C ASP A 209 -4.66 3.44 12.00
N ALA A 210 -5.60 4.35 11.79
CA ALA A 210 -5.70 5.21 10.63
C ALA A 210 -4.48 6.15 10.57
N GLU A 211 -3.33 5.66 10.13
CA GLU A 211 -2.21 6.47 9.67
C GLU A 211 -1.64 5.87 8.39
N GLN A 212 -2.47 5.91 7.35
CA GLN A 212 -2.01 5.73 5.98
C GLN A 212 -1.52 7.08 5.45
N ASN A 213 -0.24 7.35 5.63
CA ASN A 213 0.49 8.28 4.80
C ASN A 213 1.76 7.60 4.32
N ALA A 214 1.63 6.81 3.28
CA ALA A 214 2.77 6.43 2.48
C ALA A 214 2.46 6.83 1.04
N THR A 215 3.12 7.85 0.57
CA THR A 215 3.32 8.11 -0.85
C THR A 215 4.06 6.93 -1.46
N CYS A 216 3.34 5.84 -1.71
CA CYS A 216 3.75 4.81 -2.64
C CYS A 216 3.10 5.13 -3.97
N ASN A 217 3.88 5.17 -5.04
CA ASN A 217 3.43 5.26 -6.43
C ASN A 217 2.80 3.93 -6.91
N VAL A 218 2.03 3.28 -6.06
CA VAL A 218 1.23 2.11 -6.36
C VAL A 218 -0.19 2.61 -6.58
N PRO A 219 -0.87 2.25 -7.68
CA PRO A 219 -2.27 2.59 -7.81
C PRO A 219 -2.99 2.00 -6.58
N TYR A 220 -3.45 2.88 -5.73
CA TYR A 220 -4.24 2.52 -4.56
C TYR A 220 -5.49 1.78 -5.06
N PRO A 221 -5.93 0.67 -4.45
CA PRO A 221 -7.08 -0.10 -4.95
C PRO A 221 -8.29 0.77 -5.28
N ALA A 222 -8.55 1.78 -4.45
CA ALA A 222 -9.61 2.74 -4.68
C ALA A 222 -9.46 3.52 -6.00
N ASN A 223 -8.23 3.89 -6.39
CA ASN A 223 -8.00 4.58 -7.68
C ASN A 223 -8.27 3.66 -8.88
N ALA A 224 -7.91 2.37 -8.75
CA ALA A 224 -8.16 1.40 -9.79
C ALA A 224 -9.67 1.19 -9.98
N TRP A 225 -10.41 0.96 -8.90
CA TRP A 225 -11.87 0.80 -8.96
C TRP A 225 -12.59 2.07 -9.41
N TYR A 226 -12.11 3.25 -9.00
CA TYR A 226 -12.64 4.50 -9.51
C TYR A 226 -12.43 4.66 -11.02
N ALA A 227 -11.23 4.31 -11.51
CA ALA A 227 -10.93 4.33 -12.93
C ALA A 227 -11.81 3.33 -13.71
N MET A 228 -11.95 2.10 -13.20
CA MET A 228 -12.82 1.08 -13.80
C MET A 228 -14.30 1.52 -13.83
N ALA A 229 -14.81 2.09 -12.74
CA ALA A 229 -16.19 2.58 -12.67
C ALA A 229 -16.46 3.69 -13.68
N ASN A 230 -15.44 4.47 -14.06
CA ASN A 230 -15.55 5.57 -15.04
C ASN A 230 -15.10 5.17 -16.47
N ASP A 231 -14.63 3.95 -16.68
CA ASP A 231 -14.15 3.50 -17.99
C ASP A 231 -15.32 3.05 -18.86
N GLU A 232 -15.71 3.88 -19.82
CA GLU A 232 -16.81 3.60 -20.77
C GLU A 232 -16.53 2.43 -21.72
N SER A 233 -15.29 1.96 -21.82
CA SER A 233 -14.93 0.79 -22.62
C SER A 233 -15.26 -0.53 -21.93
N MET A 234 -15.50 -0.53 -20.61
CA MET A 234 -15.88 -1.70 -19.83
C MET A 234 -17.40 -1.95 -19.87
N SER A 235 -17.79 -3.18 -19.61
CA SER A 235 -19.22 -3.54 -19.49
C SER A 235 -19.86 -2.85 -18.30
N LEU A 236 -21.19 -2.62 -18.37
CA LEU A 236 -21.95 -2.04 -17.26
C LEU A 236 -21.83 -2.87 -15.97
N GLU A 237 -21.75 -4.20 -16.09
CA GLU A 237 -21.63 -5.12 -14.95
C GLU A 237 -20.27 -4.96 -14.26
N GLU A 238 -19.18 -4.87 -15.02
CA GLU A 238 -17.82 -4.67 -14.48
C GLU A 238 -17.67 -3.30 -13.82
N ARG A 239 -18.25 -2.27 -14.42
CA ARG A 239 -18.24 -0.91 -13.87
C ARG A 239 -19.06 -0.83 -12.57
N ASP A 240 -20.22 -1.49 -12.51
CA ASP A 240 -21.07 -1.54 -11.31
C ASP A 240 -20.39 -2.29 -10.18
N GLU A 241 -19.71 -3.42 -10.49
CA GLU A 241 -18.94 -4.16 -9.51
C GLU A 241 -17.76 -3.33 -8.95
N ALA A 242 -17.03 -2.61 -9.81
CA ALA A 242 -15.95 -1.72 -9.39
C ALA A 242 -16.47 -0.58 -8.48
N ALA A 243 -17.62 0.00 -8.79
CA ALA A 243 -18.24 1.02 -7.94
C ALA A 243 -18.66 0.44 -6.58
N LYS A 244 -19.20 -0.78 -6.53
CA LYS A 244 -19.55 -1.47 -5.27
C LYS A 244 -18.31 -1.77 -4.41
N GLN A 245 -17.23 -2.21 -5.03
CA GLN A 245 -15.97 -2.45 -4.33
C GLN A 245 -15.42 -1.15 -3.74
N LEU A 246 -15.48 -0.05 -4.49
CA LEU A 246 -15.07 1.26 -4.01
C LEU A 246 -15.94 1.74 -2.84
N GLU A 247 -17.27 1.59 -2.94
CA GLU A 247 -18.22 1.93 -1.86
C GLU A 247 -17.97 1.08 -0.61
N THR A 248 -17.71 -0.22 -0.79
CA THR A 248 -17.37 -1.12 0.33
C THR A 248 -16.11 -0.67 1.06
N LEU A 249 -15.09 -0.21 0.33
CA LEU A 249 -13.87 0.34 0.92
C LEU A 249 -14.14 1.65 1.67
N ALA A 250 -14.97 2.51 1.09
CA ALA A 250 -15.39 3.76 1.72
C ALA A 250 -16.15 3.52 3.02
N ASP A 251 -17.04 2.53 3.05
CA ASP A 251 -17.82 2.14 4.24
C ASP A 251 -16.94 1.54 5.33
N ARG A 252 -15.84 0.88 4.96
CA ARG A 252 -14.82 0.41 5.90
C ARG A 252 -13.96 1.53 6.50
N GLY A 253 -14.21 2.78 6.11
CA GLY A 253 -13.56 3.94 6.68
C GLY A 253 -12.34 4.45 5.92
N ASP A 254 -12.04 3.89 4.73
CA ASP A 254 -10.93 4.39 3.93
C ASP A 254 -11.20 5.79 3.40
N ARG A 255 -10.42 6.77 3.87
CA ARG A 255 -10.62 8.19 3.54
C ARG A 255 -10.50 8.52 2.06
N HIS A 256 -9.63 7.80 1.34
CA HIS A 256 -9.43 8.05 -0.09
C HIS A 256 -10.53 7.43 -0.92
N ALA A 257 -10.98 6.21 -0.56
CA ALA A 257 -12.15 5.60 -1.16
C ALA A 257 -13.41 6.43 -0.88
N GLN A 258 -13.58 6.98 0.32
CA GLN A 258 -14.68 7.92 0.64
C GLN A 258 -14.66 9.13 -0.27
N TYR A 259 -13.49 9.74 -0.47
CA TYR A 259 -13.38 10.87 -1.40
C TYR A 259 -13.78 10.48 -2.83
N LEU A 260 -13.26 9.37 -3.35
CA LEU A 260 -13.55 8.92 -4.71
C LEU A 260 -15.01 8.48 -4.89
N THR A 261 -15.58 7.80 -3.89
CA THR A 261 -17.03 7.46 -3.87
C THR A 261 -17.90 8.72 -3.87
N GLY A 262 -17.50 9.72 -3.10
CA GLY A 262 -18.15 11.01 -3.10
C GLY A 262 -18.14 11.69 -4.48
N LEU A 263 -17.02 11.59 -5.21
CA LEU A 263 -16.92 12.07 -6.59
C LEU A 263 -17.85 11.31 -7.55
N LEU A 264 -17.90 9.96 -7.45
CA LEU A 264 -18.79 9.14 -8.29
C LEU A 264 -20.27 9.55 -8.13
N TYR A 265 -20.71 9.80 -6.89
CA TYR A 265 -22.09 10.25 -6.64
C TYR A 265 -22.34 11.71 -7.00
N ARG A 266 -21.29 12.56 -6.98
CA ARG A 266 -21.39 13.96 -7.37
C ARG A 266 -21.46 14.13 -8.90
N ASP A 267 -20.53 13.50 -9.60
CA ASP A 267 -20.30 13.74 -11.02
C ASP A 267 -21.26 12.91 -11.90
N GLY A 268 -21.82 11.84 -11.35
CA GLY A 268 -22.68 10.92 -12.10
C GLY A 268 -21.84 10.08 -13.09
N GLY A 269 -22.49 9.49 -14.02
CA GLY A 269 -21.85 8.62 -15.02
C GLY A 269 -22.41 7.22 -14.90
N LEU A 270 -21.81 6.33 -14.15
CA LEU A 270 -22.35 4.98 -13.87
C LEU A 270 -23.47 5.05 -12.83
N LEU A 271 -23.24 5.76 -11.73
CA LEU A 271 -24.21 5.89 -10.65
C LEU A 271 -25.16 7.07 -10.93
N ILE A 272 -26.42 6.91 -10.49
CA ILE A 272 -27.36 8.04 -10.51
C ILE A 272 -26.83 9.11 -9.55
N PRO A 273 -26.68 10.38 -9.99
CA PRO A 273 -26.20 11.45 -9.13
C PRO A 273 -27.05 11.56 -7.87
N ASP A 274 -26.37 11.49 -6.72
CA ASP A 274 -26.99 11.64 -5.41
C ASP A 274 -26.18 12.63 -4.56
N ALA A 275 -26.68 13.86 -4.50
CA ALA A 275 -26.02 14.95 -3.76
C ALA A 275 -25.96 14.66 -2.25
N GLY A 276 -26.87 13.87 -1.70
CA GLY A 276 -26.87 13.46 -0.27
C GLY A 276 -25.74 12.51 0.01
N LYS A 277 -25.59 11.44 -0.79
CA LYS A 277 -24.51 10.47 -0.67
C LYS A 277 -23.16 11.10 -1.00
N ALA A 278 -23.07 11.91 -2.05
CA ALA A 278 -21.85 12.64 -2.41
C ALA A 278 -21.34 13.47 -1.22
N ARG A 279 -22.22 14.28 -0.63
CA ARG A 279 -21.90 15.10 0.54
C ARG A 279 -21.46 14.24 1.72
N HIS A 280 -22.20 13.14 2.00
CA HIS A 280 -21.90 12.25 3.11
C HIS A 280 -20.47 11.70 3.03
N TYR A 281 -20.09 11.12 1.89
CA TYR A 281 -18.76 10.53 1.72
C TYR A 281 -17.65 11.60 1.67
N LEU A 282 -17.88 12.76 1.05
CA LEU A 282 -16.92 13.86 1.05
C LEU A 282 -16.71 14.44 2.46
N GLU A 283 -17.76 14.58 3.27
CA GLU A 283 -17.63 15.00 4.67
C GLU A 283 -16.89 13.97 5.53
N LEU A 284 -17.12 12.66 5.31
CA LEU A 284 -16.36 11.61 6.00
C LEU A 284 -14.87 11.68 5.66
N ALA A 285 -14.53 11.84 4.38
CA ALA A 285 -13.15 11.99 3.95
C ALA A 285 -12.50 13.27 4.50
N ALA A 286 -13.23 14.39 4.50
CA ALA A 286 -12.74 15.66 5.03
C ALA A 286 -12.48 15.60 6.55
N ARG A 287 -13.32 14.89 7.32
CA ARG A 287 -13.13 14.66 8.76
C ARG A 287 -11.88 13.82 9.07
N GLN A 288 -11.42 13.02 8.10
CA GLN A 288 -10.19 12.25 8.17
C GLN A 288 -8.97 12.98 7.55
N ASP A 289 -9.04 14.30 7.44
CA ASP A 289 -7.97 15.15 6.88
C ASP A 289 -7.58 14.81 5.44
N HIS A 290 -8.55 14.40 4.61
CA HIS A 290 -8.31 14.23 3.18
C HIS A 290 -8.28 15.61 2.50
N ALA A 291 -7.09 16.07 2.09
CA ALA A 291 -6.89 17.44 1.60
C ALA A 291 -7.83 17.82 0.45
N ALA A 292 -8.03 16.95 -0.55
CA ALA A 292 -8.91 17.24 -1.68
C ALA A 292 -10.40 17.28 -1.28
N ALA A 293 -10.81 16.50 -0.28
CA ALA A 293 -12.19 16.48 0.18
C ALA A 293 -12.58 17.75 0.99
N GLN A 294 -11.59 18.43 1.57
CA GLN A 294 -11.83 19.69 2.31
C GLN A 294 -12.19 20.86 1.39
N TYR A 295 -11.93 20.73 0.09
CA TYR A 295 -12.21 21.75 -0.93
C TYR A 295 -13.27 21.31 -1.97
N ALA A 296 -13.80 20.10 -1.88
CA ALA A 296 -14.79 19.53 -2.79
C ALA A 296 -16.23 19.81 -2.35
#